data_f2f8b9c03888b7969910c275b3b8ea22
#
_entry.id   f2f8b9c03888b7969910c275b3b8ea22
#
_cell.length_a   1.000
_cell.length_b   1.000
_cell.length_c   1.000
_cell.angle_alpha   90.00
_cell.angle_beta   90.00
_cell.angle_gamma   90.00
#
_symmetry.space_group_name_H-M   'P 1'
#
loop_
_entity.id
_entity.type
_entity.pdbx_description
1 polymer ?
#
loop_
_entity_poly.entity_id
_entity_poly.type
_entity_poly.pdbx_seq_one_letter_code
_entity_poly.pdbx_strand_id
1 'polypeptide(L)'
;MRFYSEVASDEMNGEAMNDATFERTGRLEETWDIHIVNDTHSNVGQAFGNSYRAAEQNWDVIIPGFGDAVSLMQQGMTANLYDVEHIDVSKPWWDSAVAESMEIGKKLYGAIGSINTWTDSHTYGTTFNKDLAKDYGVDPYTMVREGKWTLDNMYAIAQNVTTDRDGNGEWDQNDRYGISGTNYGFNLHMIASGIRVFENDEDGYPRLNITEKFYDAAEKVCAIMTSGNYMKAEDLTGKVDDIWDKGLRDNFRTGGALFLVNGIEEIIIYRDLDVDIGLLPLPKYDEEQERFYHPFSTYWASIILIPRNSETTEFTGAMLEAMNADAFYSTSVVYYDVLLAGKAMRDPDSVEMLNVIRSSRVQDTELVYNFLGLSNLYTGLLNAGSADTIASSIQRNQKVAEKQIEKFIKQYQD
;
A
#
# COMPACT_ATOMS: atom_id res chain seq x y z
N MET A 1 12.32 -0.25 -9.60
CA MET A 1 12.32 -0.72 -11.01
C MET A 1 11.61 -2.06 -11.04
N ARG A 2 10.58 -2.23 -11.87
CA ARG A 2 9.90 -3.54 -12.01
C ARG A 2 10.86 -4.49 -12.74
N PHE A 3 11.12 -5.65 -12.16
CA PHE A 3 12.05 -6.63 -12.74
C PHE A 3 11.35 -7.73 -13.55
N TYR A 4 10.00 -7.73 -13.56
CA TYR A 4 9.16 -8.69 -14.26
C TYR A 4 7.82 -8.07 -14.66
N SER A 5 7.15 -8.66 -15.63
CA SER A 5 5.77 -8.32 -15.99
C SER A 5 4.78 -9.12 -15.12
N GLU A 6 3.73 -8.46 -14.67
CA GLU A 6 2.64 -9.11 -13.92
C GLU A 6 1.61 -9.78 -14.84
N VAL A 7 1.53 -9.37 -16.11
CA VAL A 7 0.50 -9.82 -17.05
C VAL A 7 0.96 -11.05 -17.82
N ALA A 8 2.04 -10.94 -18.56
CA ALA A 8 2.60 -12.01 -19.38
C ALA A 8 4.11 -11.85 -19.53
N SER A 9 4.80 -12.95 -19.82
CA SER A 9 6.22 -12.96 -20.15
C SER A 9 6.41 -13.84 -21.40
N ASP A 10 7.25 -13.36 -22.34
CA ASP A 10 7.50 -14.03 -23.63
C ASP A 10 8.57 -15.11 -23.53
N GLU A 11 9.45 -15.05 -22.51
CA GLU A 11 10.55 -15.99 -22.34
C GLU A 11 10.95 -16.18 -20.87
N MET A 12 11.53 -17.33 -20.55
CA MET A 12 12.19 -17.57 -19.28
C MET A 12 13.58 -16.93 -19.29
N ASN A 13 13.94 -16.25 -18.19
CA ASN A 13 15.21 -15.55 -18.05
C ASN A 13 16.00 -15.95 -16.78
N GLY A 14 15.50 -16.94 -16.02
CA GLY A 14 16.08 -17.40 -14.76
C GLY A 14 15.68 -16.58 -13.52
N GLU A 15 14.89 -15.52 -13.69
CA GLU A 15 14.31 -14.79 -12.57
C GLU A 15 12.99 -15.44 -12.15
N ALA A 16 12.86 -15.78 -10.88
CA ALA A 16 11.77 -16.63 -10.38
C ALA A 16 10.37 -16.11 -10.73
N MET A 17 10.14 -14.79 -10.61
CA MET A 17 8.83 -14.20 -10.93
C MET A 17 8.57 -14.14 -12.42
N ASN A 18 9.59 -13.83 -13.23
CA ASN A 18 9.46 -13.84 -14.68
C ASN A 18 9.12 -15.24 -15.20
N ASP A 19 9.84 -16.24 -14.70
CA ASP A 19 9.68 -17.64 -15.13
C ASP A 19 8.30 -18.18 -14.68
N ALA A 20 7.85 -17.86 -13.48
CA ALA A 20 6.51 -18.21 -13.00
C ALA A 20 5.39 -17.52 -13.83
N THR A 21 5.61 -16.25 -14.25
CA THR A 21 4.66 -15.54 -15.12
C THR A 21 4.63 -16.18 -16.51
N PHE A 22 5.79 -16.53 -17.08
CA PHE A 22 5.88 -17.24 -18.34
C PHE A 22 5.13 -18.57 -18.32
N GLU A 23 5.36 -19.39 -17.29
CA GLU A 23 4.68 -20.68 -17.14
C GLU A 23 3.16 -20.52 -16.97
N ARG A 24 2.72 -19.52 -16.18
CA ARG A 24 1.28 -19.18 -16.04
C ARG A 24 0.68 -18.79 -17.38
N THR A 25 1.33 -17.91 -18.12
CA THR A 25 0.89 -17.46 -19.46
C THR A 25 0.70 -18.67 -20.37
N GLY A 26 1.70 -19.53 -20.49
CA GLY A 26 1.64 -20.72 -21.34
C GLY A 26 0.50 -21.69 -20.95
N ARG A 27 0.28 -21.94 -19.65
CA ARG A 27 -0.85 -22.77 -19.21
C ARG A 27 -2.21 -22.20 -19.60
N LEU A 28 -2.39 -20.88 -19.47
CA LEU A 28 -3.66 -20.23 -19.83
C LEU A 28 -3.88 -20.25 -21.35
N GLU A 29 -2.87 -19.93 -22.14
CA GLU A 29 -2.93 -19.96 -23.59
C GLU A 29 -3.26 -21.35 -24.14
N GLU A 30 -2.59 -22.39 -23.61
CA GLU A 30 -2.86 -23.78 -24.00
C GLU A 30 -4.26 -24.24 -23.57
N THR A 31 -4.69 -23.90 -22.34
CA THR A 31 -5.98 -24.36 -21.80
C THR A 31 -7.17 -23.74 -22.54
N TRP A 32 -7.07 -22.47 -22.90
CA TRP A 32 -8.18 -21.71 -23.44
C TRP A 32 -8.08 -21.45 -24.97
N ASP A 33 -7.02 -21.96 -25.62
CA ASP A 33 -6.74 -21.72 -27.05
C ASP A 33 -6.76 -20.24 -27.42
N ILE A 34 -6.01 -19.44 -26.65
CA ILE A 34 -5.92 -17.97 -26.76
C ILE A 34 -4.46 -17.53 -26.87
N HIS A 35 -4.25 -16.25 -27.14
CA HIS A 35 -2.95 -15.60 -27.02
C HIS A 35 -3.07 -14.34 -26.18
N ILE A 36 -2.29 -14.26 -25.09
CA ILE A 36 -2.26 -13.11 -24.17
C ILE A 36 -1.23 -12.11 -24.65
N VAL A 37 -1.69 -10.96 -25.11
CA VAL A 37 -0.83 -9.86 -25.57
C VAL A 37 -0.65 -8.85 -24.44
N ASN A 38 0.59 -8.64 -24.03
CA ASN A 38 0.95 -7.61 -23.04
C ASN A 38 1.46 -6.35 -23.75
N ASP A 39 0.58 -5.37 -23.93
CA ASP A 39 0.90 -4.08 -24.55
C ASP A 39 1.27 -3.06 -23.47
N THR A 40 2.54 -2.64 -23.44
CA THR A 40 3.09 -1.78 -22.39
C THR A 40 3.22 -0.33 -22.83
N HIS A 41 2.72 0.58 -21.99
CA HIS A 41 2.78 2.03 -22.21
C HIS A 41 3.45 2.74 -21.02
N SER A 42 4.20 3.80 -21.30
CA SER A 42 4.78 4.65 -20.24
C SER A 42 3.71 5.37 -19.43
N ASN A 43 2.54 5.61 -20.00
CA ASN A 43 1.36 6.15 -19.33
C ASN A 43 0.10 5.44 -19.86
N VAL A 44 -0.25 4.34 -19.18
CA VAL A 44 -1.40 3.49 -19.55
C VAL A 44 -2.70 4.27 -19.46
N GLY A 45 -2.89 5.08 -18.41
CA GLY A 45 -4.11 5.86 -18.21
C GLY A 45 -4.37 6.86 -19.33
N GLN A 46 -3.32 7.55 -19.81
CA GLN A 46 -3.43 8.48 -20.91
C GLN A 46 -3.71 7.76 -22.26
N ALA A 47 -2.98 6.67 -22.52
CA ALA A 47 -3.15 5.88 -23.75
C ALA A 47 -4.59 5.38 -23.86
N PHE A 48 -5.09 4.74 -22.79
CA PHE A 48 -6.47 4.26 -22.75
C PHE A 48 -7.49 5.40 -22.84
N GLY A 49 -7.34 6.46 -22.06
CA GLY A 49 -8.29 7.59 -22.08
C GLY A 49 -8.43 8.24 -23.46
N ASN A 50 -7.35 8.26 -24.26
CA ASN A 50 -7.39 8.76 -25.63
C ASN A 50 -8.14 7.80 -26.56
N SER A 51 -7.84 6.50 -26.50
CA SER A 51 -8.51 5.44 -27.27
C SER A 51 -10.02 5.41 -26.94
N TYR A 52 -10.38 5.43 -25.68
CA TYR A 52 -11.77 5.44 -25.22
C TYR A 52 -12.58 6.63 -25.79
N ARG A 53 -12.02 7.86 -25.73
CA ARG A 53 -12.65 9.07 -26.30
C ARG A 53 -12.77 9.03 -27.82
N ALA A 54 -11.87 8.29 -28.49
CA ALA A 54 -11.94 8.04 -29.93
C ALA A 54 -12.93 6.91 -30.30
N ALA A 55 -13.59 6.30 -29.30
CA ALA A 55 -14.46 5.12 -29.45
C ALA A 55 -13.74 3.89 -30.05
N GLU A 56 -12.43 3.78 -29.78
CA GLU A 56 -11.62 2.63 -30.15
C GLU A 56 -11.61 1.60 -29.03
N GLN A 57 -11.54 0.31 -29.39
CA GLN A 57 -11.45 -0.83 -28.47
C GLN A 57 -10.14 -1.56 -28.71
N ASN A 58 -9.06 -1.00 -28.20
CA ASN A 58 -7.73 -1.53 -28.43
C ASN A 58 -7.30 -2.58 -27.37
N TRP A 59 -7.97 -2.60 -26.22
CA TRP A 59 -7.63 -3.49 -25.10
C TRP A 59 -8.88 -4.03 -24.43
N ASP A 60 -8.85 -5.31 -24.04
CA ASP A 60 -9.90 -5.96 -23.25
C ASP A 60 -9.77 -5.61 -21.75
N VAL A 61 -8.52 -5.47 -21.25
CA VAL A 61 -8.17 -5.17 -19.86
C VAL A 61 -7.13 -4.08 -19.81
N ILE A 62 -7.20 -3.22 -18.81
CA ILE A 62 -6.21 -2.19 -18.54
C ILE A 62 -5.73 -2.30 -17.11
N ILE A 63 -4.42 -2.20 -16.89
CA ILE A 63 -3.81 -2.25 -15.57
C ILE A 63 -2.92 -1.01 -15.38
N PRO A 64 -3.52 0.19 -15.23
CA PRO A 64 -2.80 1.42 -14.98
C PRO A 64 -2.29 1.49 -13.54
N GLY A 65 -1.41 2.44 -13.27
CA GLY A 65 -1.09 2.85 -11.90
C GLY A 65 -2.32 3.40 -11.17
N PHE A 66 -2.33 3.29 -9.86
CA PHE A 66 -3.49 3.54 -9.00
C PHE A 66 -4.17 4.90 -9.25
N GLY A 67 -3.39 5.99 -9.33
CA GLY A 67 -3.95 7.32 -9.55
C GLY A 67 -4.63 7.48 -10.91
N ASP A 68 -4.06 6.90 -11.96
CA ASP A 68 -4.67 6.89 -13.30
C ASP A 68 -5.94 6.04 -13.30
N ALA A 69 -5.92 4.87 -12.64
CA ALA A 69 -7.10 4.00 -12.50
C ALA A 69 -8.26 4.74 -11.86
N VAL A 70 -8.02 5.38 -10.70
CA VAL A 70 -9.04 6.16 -9.99
C VAL A 70 -9.59 7.30 -10.88
N SER A 71 -8.71 7.98 -11.62
CA SER A 71 -9.13 9.03 -12.55
C SER A 71 -10.04 8.50 -13.67
N LEU A 72 -9.73 7.31 -14.23
CA LEU A 72 -10.55 6.67 -15.26
C LEU A 72 -11.91 6.22 -14.71
N MET A 73 -11.93 5.63 -13.51
CA MET A 73 -13.16 5.30 -12.80
C MET A 73 -14.00 6.55 -12.55
N GLN A 74 -13.44 7.63 -12.03
CA GLN A 74 -14.15 8.90 -11.81
C GLN A 74 -14.66 9.55 -13.10
N GLN A 75 -14.11 9.22 -14.25
CA GLN A 75 -14.59 9.67 -15.57
C GLN A 75 -15.65 8.74 -16.19
N GLY A 76 -16.03 7.65 -15.52
CA GLY A 76 -17.03 6.71 -16.02
C GLY A 76 -16.59 5.86 -17.20
N MET A 77 -15.27 5.63 -17.34
CA MET A 77 -14.71 4.91 -18.48
C MET A 77 -14.58 3.40 -18.26
N THR A 78 -14.91 2.92 -17.07
CA THR A 78 -14.73 1.53 -16.64
C THR A 78 -16.05 0.83 -16.35
N ALA A 79 -16.12 -0.47 -16.60
CA ALA A 79 -17.28 -1.30 -16.32
C ALA A 79 -17.42 -1.56 -14.82
N ASN A 80 -18.65 -1.75 -14.35
CA ASN A 80 -18.91 -2.29 -13.02
C ASN A 80 -18.57 -3.79 -13.01
N LEU A 81 -17.59 -4.19 -12.24
CA LEU A 81 -17.10 -5.58 -12.20
C LEU A 81 -18.15 -6.56 -11.65
N TYR A 82 -19.11 -6.09 -10.82
CA TYR A 82 -20.22 -6.91 -10.35
C TYR A 82 -21.23 -7.27 -11.45
N ASP A 83 -21.24 -6.52 -12.56
CA ASP A 83 -22.08 -6.79 -13.72
C ASP A 83 -21.33 -7.62 -14.80
N VAL A 84 -20.05 -7.89 -14.61
CA VAL A 84 -19.25 -8.69 -15.55
C VAL A 84 -19.38 -10.17 -15.18
N GLU A 85 -19.90 -10.95 -16.12
CA GLU A 85 -20.10 -12.38 -15.93
C GLU A 85 -18.75 -13.09 -15.63
N HIS A 86 -18.80 -14.09 -14.76
CA HIS A 86 -17.67 -14.89 -14.26
C HIS A 86 -16.77 -14.23 -13.23
N ILE A 87 -16.77 -12.91 -13.04
CA ILE A 87 -16.00 -12.28 -11.96
C ILE A 87 -16.71 -12.46 -10.61
N ASP A 88 -16.01 -13.08 -9.66
CA ASP A 88 -16.45 -13.23 -8.28
C ASP A 88 -15.37 -12.70 -7.31
N VAL A 89 -15.47 -11.42 -6.96
CA VAL A 89 -14.49 -10.75 -6.07
C VAL A 89 -14.48 -11.28 -4.63
N SER A 90 -15.40 -12.19 -4.28
CA SER A 90 -15.36 -12.90 -2.99
C SER A 90 -14.37 -14.06 -2.95
N LYS A 91 -13.83 -14.45 -4.08
CA LYS A 91 -12.83 -15.52 -4.21
C LYS A 91 -11.49 -15.10 -3.63
N PRO A 92 -10.70 -16.06 -3.11
CA PRO A 92 -9.44 -15.77 -2.41
C PRO A 92 -8.33 -15.18 -3.31
N TRP A 93 -8.49 -15.21 -4.62
CA TRP A 93 -7.56 -14.59 -5.57
C TRP A 93 -7.87 -13.13 -5.89
N TRP A 94 -8.94 -12.58 -5.32
CA TRP A 94 -9.23 -11.14 -5.31
C TRP A 94 -9.00 -10.55 -3.92
N ASP A 95 -8.60 -9.30 -3.85
CA ASP A 95 -8.45 -8.57 -2.59
C ASP A 95 -9.81 -7.96 -2.19
N SER A 96 -10.64 -8.75 -1.52
CA SER A 96 -11.97 -8.32 -1.10
C SER A 96 -11.95 -7.15 -0.11
N ALA A 97 -10.94 -7.07 0.76
CA ALA A 97 -10.83 -5.98 1.73
C ALA A 97 -10.50 -4.63 1.05
N VAL A 98 -9.76 -4.68 -0.06
CA VAL A 98 -9.52 -3.50 -0.89
C VAL A 98 -10.76 -3.17 -1.72
N ALA A 99 -11.45 -4.17 -2.26
CA ALA A 99 -12.68 -3.98 -3.03
C ALA A 99 -13.73 -3.19 -2.22
N GLU A 100 -13.92 -3.51 -0.93
CA GLU A 100 -14.83 -2.78 -0.04
C GLU A 100 -14.52 -1.27 0.04
N SER A 101 -13.25 -0.88 0.05
CA SER A 101 -12.83 0.54 0.11
C SER A 101 -12.93 1.26 -1.24
N MET A 102 -13.02 0.52 -2.33
CA MET A 102 -13.17 1.02 -3.70
C MET A 102 -14.62 1.04 -4.17
N GLU A 103 -15.51 0.35 -3.46
CA GLU A 103 -16.92 0.27 -3.79
C GLU A 103 -17.64 1.60 -3.58
N ILE A 104 -18.43 2.03 -4.55
CA ILE A 104 -19.29 3.21 -4.47
C ILE A 104 -20.67 2.86 -4.99
N GLY A 105 -21.70 3.03 -4.13
CA GLY A 105 -23.09 2.74 -4.50
C GLY A 105 -23.32 1.26 -4.85
N LYS A 106 -22.65 0.35 -4.13
CA LYS A 106 -22.68 -1.10 -4.38
C LYS A 106 -22.18 -1.50 -5.77
N LYS A 107 -21.29 -0.71 -6.34
CA LYS A 107 -20.65 -0.94 -7.64
C LYS A 107 -19.12 -0.88 -7.47
N LEU A 108 -18.42 -1.74 -8.17
CA LEU A 108 -16.97 -1.86 -8.16
C LEU A 108 -16.41 -1.65 -9.57
N TYR A 109 -15.64 -0.60 -9.78
CA TYR A 109 -15.16 -0.20 -11.11
C TYR A 109 -13.71 -0.57 -11.39
N GLY A 110 -13.05 -1.23 -10.45
CA GLY A 110 -11.72 -1.76 -10.56
C GLY A 110 -11.41 -2.64 -9.37
N ALA A 111 -10.49 -3.59 -9.53
CA ALA A 111 -10.11 -4.52 -8.48
C ALA A 111 -8.61 -4.78 -8.45
N ILE A 112 -8.13 -5.31 -7.34
CA ILE A 112 -6.79 -5.87 -7.20
C ILE A 112 -6.95 -7.37 -7.04
N GLY A 113 -6.15 -8.11 -7.77
CA GLY A 113 -6.16 -9.57 -7.72
C GLY A 113 -4.75 -10.15 -7.62
N SER A 114 -4.65 -11.47 -7.61
CA SER A 114 -3.38 -12.19 -7.41
C SER A 114 -2.35 -11.98 -8.51
N ILE A 115 -2.72 -11.44 -9.66
CA ILE A 115 -1.75 -10.99 -10.67
C ILE A 115 -1.02 -9.70 -10.25
N ASN A 116 -1.56 -8.90 -9.32
CA ASN A 116 -0.97 -7.63 -8.87
C ASN A 116 0.09 -7.84 -7.78
N THR A 117 1.07 -8.71 -7.99
CA THR A 117 2.13 -9.02 -7.01
C THR A 117 2.96 -7.80 -6.64
N TRP A 118 3.03 -6.80 -7.52
CA TRP A 118 3.69 -5.52 -7.25
C TRP A 118 2.95 -4.70 -6.18
N THR A 119 1.63 -4.77 -6.15
CA THR A 119 0.82 -4.17 -5.08
C THR A 119 1.05 -4.87 -3.75
N ASP A 120 1.17 -6.20 -3.78
CA ASP A 120 1.51 -6.99 -2.59
C ASP A 120 2.86 -6.58 -2.00
N SER A 121 3.88 -6.37 -2.85
CA SER A 121 5.22 -5.97 -2.41
C SER A 121 5.24 -4.61 -1.73
N HIS A 122 4.36 -3.71 -2.14
CA HIS A 122 4.28 -2.36 -1.59
C HIS A 122 3.20 -2.21 -0.50
N THR A 123 2.81 -3.32 0.15
CA THR A 123 2.08 -3.28 1.42
C THR A 123 3.01 -2.76 2.51
N TYR A 124 2.53 -1.87 3.35
CA TYR A 124 3.34 -1.26 4.39
C TYR A 124 3.48 -2.15 5.62
N GLY A 125 4.66 -2.10 6.22
CA GLY A 125 5.01 -2.77 7.46
C GLY A 125 6.10 -2.00 8.20
N THR A 126 6.75 -2.65 9.15
CA THR A 126 7.87 -2.10 9.90
C THR A 126 9.04 -3.07 9.81
N THR A 127 10.09 -2.70 9.09
CA THR A 127 11.37 -3.41 9.13
C THR A 127 12.12 -2.97 10.39
N PHE A 128 12.80 -3.88 11.08
CA PHE A 128 13.59 -3.51 12.25
C PHE A 128 14.97 -4.15 12.28
N ASN A 129 15.90 -3.48 12.93
CA ASN A 129 17.25 -3.96 13.16
C ASN A 129 17.28 -4.83 14.42
N LYS A 130 17.48 -6.16 14.25
CA LYS A 130 17.48 -7.13 15.33
C LYS A 130 18.67 -6.98 16.27
N ASP A 131 19.83 -6.58 15.74
CA ASP A 131 21.02 -6.37 16.58
C ASP A 131 20.78 -5.21 17.54
N LEU A 132 20.25 -4.08 17.03
CA LEU A 132 19.85 -2.98 17.90
C LEU A 132 18.76 -3.36 18.91
N ALA A 133 17.73 -4.08 18.47
CA ALA A 133 16.68 -4.54 19.38
C ALA A 133 17.26 -5.37 20.53
N LYS A 134 18.19 -6.27 20.23
CA LYS A 134 18.91 -7.08 21.24
C LYS A 134 19.76 -6.21 22.18
N ASP A 135 20.51 -5.24 21.64
CA ASP A 135 21.35 -4.35 22.44
C ASP A 135 20.55 -3.52 23.45
N TYR A 136 19.32 -3.15 23.10
CA TYR A 136 18.40 -2.43 23.95
C TYR A 136 17.44 -3.34 24.76
N GLY A 137 17.58 -4.66 24.65
CA GLY A 137 16.76 -5.62 25.40
C GLY A 137 15.29 -5.64 24.95
N VAL A 138 15.01 -5.34 23.70
CA VAL A 138 13.66 -5.28 23.13
C VAL A 138 13.38 -6.56 22.34
N ASP A 139 12.21 -7.17 22.55
CA ASP A 139 11.69 -8.28 21.76
C ASP A 139 10.36 -7.86 21.10
N PRO A 140 10.41 -7.27 19.89
CA PRO A 140 9.21 -6.78 19.24
C PRO A 140 8.26 -7.91 18.79
N TYR A 141 8.76 -9.11 18.48
CA TYR A 141 7.93 -10.24 18.09
C TYR A 141 7.02 -10.71 19.24
N THR A 142 7.58 -10.82 20.44
CA THR A 142 6.78 -11.10 21.63
C THR A 142 5.74 -10.02 21.88
N MET A 143 6.08 -8.75 21.68
CA MET A 143 5.11 -7.65 21.81
C MET A 143 3.94 -7.78 20.81
N VAL A 144 4.21 -8.19 19.56
CA VAL A 144 3.13 -8.44 18.58
C VAL A 144 2.22 -9.57 19.06
N ARG A 145 2.79 -10.71 19.48
CA ARG A 145 2.03 -11.89 19.96
C ARG A 145 1.19 -11.62 21.21
N GLU A 146 1.68 -10.75 22.09
CA GLU A 146 0.98 -10.33 23.30
C GLU A 146 -0.01 -9.17 23.08
N GLY A 147 -0.13 -8.67 21.84
CA GLY A 147 -0.99 -7.53 21.52
C GLY A 147 -0.47 -6.17 22.00
N LYS A 148 0.77 -6.11 22.47
CA LYS A 148 1.44 -4.92 23.02
C LYS A 148 2.22 -4.10 21.98
N TRP A 149 2.24 -4.51 20.72
CA TRP A 149 2.86 -3.74 19.63
C TRP A 149 1.94 -2.59 19.22
N THR A 150 2.09 -1.47 19.94
CA THR A 150 1.28 -0.26 19.82
C THR A 150 2.13 0.97 19.50
N LEU A 151 1.51 2.07 19.05
CA LEU A 151 2.19 3.35 18.81
C LEU A 151 2.93 3.85 20.03
N ASP A 152 2.31 3.77 21.21
CA ASP A 152 2.90 4.25 22.47
C ASP A 152 4.13 3.41 22.85
N ASN A 153 4.05 2.09 22.74
CA ASN A 153 5.16 1.20 23.06
C ASN A 153 6.31 1.32 22.05
N MET A 154 6.00 1.40 20.75
CA MET A 154 7.01 1.67 19.72
C MET A 154 7.73 3.00 20.00
N TYR A 155 6.98 4.05 20.33
CA TYR A 155 7.55 5.36 20.64
C TYR A 155 8.39 5.36 21.91
N ALA A 156 7.94 4.70 22.99
CA ALA A 156 8.71 4.57 24.21
C ALA A 156 10.06 3.87 23.98
N ILE A 157 10.09 2.85 23.14
CA ILE A 157 11.34 2.20 22.72
C ILE A 157 12.20 3.18 21.91
N ALA A 158 11.60 3.90 20.96
CA ALA A 158 12.30 4.86 20.12
C ALA A 158 13.03 5.93 20.91
N GLN A 159 12.42 6.47 21.96
CA GLN A 159 13.02 7.47 22.86
C GLN A 159 14.31 6.98 23.51
N ASN A 160 14.41 5.70 23.84
CA ASN A 160 15.59 5.12 24.47
C ASN A 160 16.73 4.84 23.49
N VAL A 161 16.42 4.71 22.18
CA VAL A 161 17.37 4.35 21.14
C VAL A 161 17.97 5.58 20.47
N THR A 162 17.20 6.67 20.40
CA THR A 162 17.59 7.90 19.70
C THR A 162 18.83 8.55 20.36
N THR A 163 19.85 8.80 19.55
CA THR A 163 21.10 9.40 20.03
C THR A 163 21.86 10.11 18.90
N ASP A 164 22.47 11.26 19.23
CA ASP A 164 23.48 11.93 18.43
C ASP A 164 24.75 11.06 18.44
N ARG A 165 25.06 10.40 17.32
CA ARG A 165 26.14 9.39 17.24
C ARG A 165 27.53 10.01 17.08
N ASP A 166 27.62 11.16 16.40
CA ASP A 166 28.90 11.84 16.17
C ASP A 166 29.15 12.96 17.17
N GLY A 167 28.16 13.31 18.00
CA GLY A 167 28.27 14.28 19.09
C GLY A 167 28.43 15.73 18.59
N ASN A 168 27.99 16.00 17.33
CA ASN A 168 28.12 17.33 16.74
C ASN A 168 26.99 18.30 17.13
N GLY A 169 25.89 17.78 17.69
CA GLY A 169 24.70 18.54 18.09
C GLY A 169 23.75 18.88 16.96
N GLU A 170 24.04 18.45 15.73
CA GLU A 170 23.17 18.58 14.57
C GLU A 170 22.53 17.22 14.27
N TRP A 171 21.24 17.20 13.99
CA TRP A 171 20.51 15.97 13.68
C TRP A 171 20.42 15.77 12.17
N ASP A 172 21.05 14.67 11.69
CA ASP A 172 21.10 14.33 10.27
C ASP A 172 21.08 12.81 10.01
N GLN A 173 21.39 12.37 8.79
CA GLN A 173 21.38 10.96 8.40
C GLN A 173 22.45 10.10 9.09
N ASN A 174 23.42 10.69 9.79
CA ASN A 174 24.48 9.97 10.48
C ASN A 174 24.10 9.59 11.91
N ASP A 175 23.04 10.18 12.43
CA ASP A 175 22.56 9.94 13.77
C ASP A 175 21.69 8.69 13.89
N ARG A 176 21.37 8.32 15.12
CA ARG A 176 20.47 7.21 15.40
C ARG A 176 19.12 7.72 15.84
N TYR A 177 18.10 7.19 15.16
CA TYR A 177 16.71 7.44 15.47
C TYR A 177 16.01 6.14 15.90
N GLY A 178 15.06 6.24 16.82
CA GLY A 178 14.27 5.07 17.17
C GLY A 178 13.38 4.61 16.02
N ILE A 179 12.84 5.57 15.24
CA ILE A 179 11.96 5.31 14.09
C ILE A 179 12.45 6.13 12.90
N SER A 180 12.41 5.52 11.72
CA SER A 180 12.62 6.19 10.44
C SER A 180 11.47 5.89 9.48
N GLY A 181 11.17 6.82 8.57
CA GLY A 181 10.12 6.67 7.57
C GLY A 181 10.00 7.90 6.68
N THR A 182 8.78 8.24 6.32
CA THR A 182 8.48 9.38 5.45
C THR A 182 7.30 10.18 6.02
N ASN A 183 7.03 11.35 5.46
CA ASN A 183 5.81 12.10 5.79
C ASN A 183 4.53 11.29 5.57
N TYR A 184 4.54 10.37 4.60
CA TYR A 184 3.42 9.47 4.33
C TYR A 184 3.13 8.53 5.52
N GLY A 185 4.11 8.32 6.41
CA GLY A 185 3.94 7.60 7.68
C GLY A 185 2.73 8.08 8.51
N PHE A 186 2.34 9.35 8.38
CA PHE A 186 1.13 9.85 9.04
C PHE A 186 -0.12 9.08 8.57
N ASN A 187 -0.32 8.97 7.25
CA ASN A 187 -1.44 8.19 6.70
C ASN A 187 -1.39 6.73 7.17
N LEU A 188 -0.18 6.13 7.18
CA LEU A 188 0.02 4.74 7.59
C LEU A 188 -0.42 4.52 9.03
N HIS A 189 0.04 5.38 9.94
CA HIS A 189 -0.29 5.27 11.37
C HIS A 189 -1.77 5.56 11.64
N MET A 190 -2.41 6.48 10.91
CA MET A 190 -3.86 6.71 11.03
C MET A 190 -4.65 5.46 10.63
N ILE A 191 -4.34 4.86 9.48
CA ILE A 191 -5.03 3.64 9.03
C ILE A 191 -4.72 2.46 9.95
N ALA A 192 -3.46 2.30 10.36
CA ALA A 192 -3.04 1.25 11.29
C ALA A 192 -3.75 1.38 12.64
N SER A 193 -4.11 2.60 13.06
CA SER A 193 -4.92 2.89 14.25
C SER A 193 -6.41 2.53 14.10
N GLY A 194 -6.80 1.95 12.96
CA GLY A 194 -8.19 1.59 12.69
C GLY A 194 -9.08 2.78 12.34
N ILE A 195 -8.50 3.92 12.02
CA ILE A 195 -9.26 5.10 11.57
C ILE A 195 -9.78 4.85 10.15
N ARG A 196 -11.07 5.08 9.97
CA ARG A 196 -11.76 5.10 8.68
C ARG A 196 -12.48 6.43 8.55
N VAL A 197 -12.02 7.24 7.61
CA VAL A 197 -12.52 8.62 7.43
C VAL A 197 -13.85 8.63 6.72
N PHE A 198 -14.12 7.60 5.94
CA PHE A 198 -15.40 7.36 5.30
C PHE A 198 -15.96 6.00 5.71
N GLU A 199 -17.26 5.93 5.88
CA GLU A 199 -18.05 4.71 6.01
C GLU A 199 -19.17 4.75 4.97
N ASN A 200 -19.52 3.60 4.41
CA ASN A 200 -20.60 3.53 3.45
C ASN A 200 -21.97 3.50 4.17
N ASP A 201 -22.92 4.28 3.67
CA ASP A 201 -24.31 4.22 4.10
C ASP A 201 -25.00 2.94 3.59
N GLU A 202 -26.30 2.77 3.89
CA GLU A 202 -27.10 1.60 3.49
C GLU A 202 -27.16 1.39 1.97
N ASP A 203 -27.00 2.46 1.20
CA ASP A 203 -26.96 2.44 -0.27
C ASP A 203 -25.55 2.23 -0.84
N GLY A 204 -24.52 2.12 0.02
CA GLY A 204 -23.12 1.93 -0.35
C GLY A 204 -22.42 3.23 -0.74
N TYR A 205 -22.93 4.39 -0.36
CA TYR A 205 -22.27 5.67 -0.65
C TYR A 205 -21.44 6.15 0.52
N PRO A 206 -20.21 6.65 0.27
CA PRO A 206 -19.32 7.09 1.34
C PRO A 206 -19.90 8.31 2.07
N ARG A 207 -19.92 8.23 3.39
CA ARG A 207 -20.26 9.28 4.33
C ARG A 207 -19.08 9.58 5.22
N LEU A 208 -18.90 10.85 5.51
CA LEU A 208 -17.81 11.30 6.37
C LEU A 208 -18.00 10.75 7.79
N ASN A 209 -16.99 10.05 8.30
CA ASN A 209 -16.94 9.45 9.63
C ASN A 209 -15.77 10.04 10.44
N ILE A 210 -15.86 11.30 10.81
CA ILE A 210 -14.85 11.96 11.65
C ILE A 210 -15.29 11.87 13.12
N THR A 211 -14.64 10.98 13.86
CA THR A 211 -14.92 10.72 15.28
C THR A 211 -13.93 11.46 16.19
N GLU A 212 -14.18 11.46 17.50
CA GLU A 212 -13.22 11.95 18.50
C GLU A 212 -11.89 11.17 18.41
N LYS A 213 -11.96 9.86 18.23
CA LYS A 213 -10.76 9.00 18.03
C LYS A 213 -9.91 9.46 16.84
N PHE A 214 -10.51 10.00 15.77
CA PHE A 214 -9.75 10.56 14.64
C PHE A 214 -8.84 11.70 15.10
N TYR A 215 -9.36 12.64 15.89
CA TYR A 215 -8.58 13.77 16.37
C TYR A 215 -7.50 13.33 17.37
N ASP A 216 -7.82 12.44 18.31
CA ASP A 216 -6.88 11.91 19.27
C ASP A 216 -5.74 11.15 18.57
N ALA A 217 -6.06 10.34 17.55
CA ALA A 217 -5.07 9.61 16.77
C ALA A 217 -4.18 10.58 15.97
N ALA A 218 -4.76 11.61 15.36
CA ALA A 218 -3.99 12.58 14.59
C ALA A 218 -3.05 13.40 15.49
N GLU A 219 -3.49 13.78 16.70
CA GLU A 219 -2.65 14.47 17.68
C GLU A 219 -1.50 13.57 18.12
N LYS A 220 -1.78 12.30 18.51
CA LYS A 220 -0.77 11.31 18.91
C LYS A 220 0.25 11.07 17.79
N VAL A 221 -0.20 10.80 16.57
CA VAL A 221 0.68 10.54 15.43
C VAL A 221 1.54 11.78 15.11
N CYS A 222 0.95 12.98 15.11
CA CYS A 222 1.69 14.23 14.90
C CYS A 222 2.78 14.40 15.96
N ALA A 223 2.45 14.22 17.24
CA ALA A 223 3.40 14.34 18.34
C ALA A 223 4.57 13.34 18.21
N ILE A 224 4.30 12.10 17.86
CA ILE A 224 5.34 11.06 17.64
C ILE A 224 6.24 11.47 16.46
N MET A 225 5.66 11.81 15.32
CA MET A 225 6.40 12.08 14.09
C MET A 225 7.18 13.40 14.09
N THR A 226 6.87 14.31 15.03
CA THR A 226 7.57 15.60 15.21
C THR A 226 8.50 15.62 16.42
N SER A 227 8.62 14.53 17.15
CA SER A 227 9.33 14.44 18.44
C SER A 227 10.86 14.46 18.36
N GLY A 228 11.46 14.40 17.18
CA GLY A 228 12.90 14.20 17.01
C GLY A 228 13.37 12.74 17.16
N ASN A 229 12.51 11.82 17.66
CA ASN A 229 12.82 10.38 17.71
C ASN A 229 12.38 9.65 16.42
N TYR A 230 11.69 10.36 15.54
CA TYR A 230 11.21 9.90 14.24
C TYR A 230 11.88 10.73 13.14
N MET A 231 12.78 10.12 12.37
CA MET A 231 13.38 10.75 11.19
C MET A 231 12.49 10.51 9.98
N LYS A 232 12.15 11.57 9.29
CA LYS A 232 11.47 11.49 7.98
C LYS A 232 12.48 11.76 6.88
N ALA A 233 12.41 11.02 5.77
CA ALA A 233 13.30 11.26 4.62
C ALA A 233 13.27 12.73 4.19
N GLU A 234 12.10 13.37 4.25
CA GLU A 234 11.89 14.77 3.90
C GLU A 234 12.63 15.77 4.80
N ASP A 235 12.98 15.40 6.05
CA ASP A 235 13.80 16.22 6.96
C ASP A 235 15.25 16.35 6.46
N LEU A 236 15.65 15.48 5.53
CA LEU A 236 16.98 15.48 4.91
C LEU A 236 17.01 16.24 3.58
N THR A 237 15.90 16.86 3.16
CA THR A 237 15.84 17.65 1.92
C THR A 237 16.88 18.78 1.96
N GLY A 238 17.75 18.80 0.95
CA GLY A 238 18.85 19.77 0.85
C GLY A 238 20.09 19.46 1.70
N LYS A 239 20.05 18.38 2.50
CA LYS A 239 21.19 17.87 3.28
C LYS A 239 21.92 16.73 2.56
N VAL A 240 21.18 15.94 1.78
CA VAL A 240 21.70 14.83 0.97
C VAL A 240 21.18 14.92 -0.46
N ASP A 241 21.90 14.32 -1.41
CA ASP A 241 21.51 14.35 -2.84
C ASP A 241 20.26 13.52 -3.13
N ASP A 242 20.10 12.41 -2.43
CA ASP A 242 18.95 11.49 -2.53
C ASP A 242 18.44 11.15 -1.14
N ILE A 243 17.31 11.75 -0.77
CA ILE A 243 16.72 11.56 0.57
C ILE A 243 16.25 10.14 0.83
N TRP A 244 15.98 9.35 -0.23
CA TRP A 244 15.54 7.97 -0.13
C TRP A 244 16.71 7.01 0.04
N ASP A 245 17.65 6.99 -0.91
CA ASP A 245 18.74 6.02 -0.88
C ASP A 245 19.86 6.49 0.04
N LYS A 246 20.36 7.75 -0.11
CA LYS A 246 21.43 8.32 0.70
C LYS A 246 20.99 8.84 2.07
N GLY A 247 19.70 9.15 2.21
CA GLY A 247 19.10 9.54 3.48
C GLY A 247 18.59 8.34 4.26
N LEU A 248 17.35 7.95 3.96
CA LEU A 248 16.60 6.96 4.73
C LEU A 248 17.23 5.56 4.73
N ARG A 249 17.57 5.03 3.54
CA ARG A 249 18.11 3.69 3.40
C ARG A 249 19.53 3.56 3.94
N ASP A 250 20.43 4.49 3.63
CA ASP A 250 21.80 4.47 4.15
C ASP A 250 21.83 4.64 5.67
N ASN A 251 20.97 5.49 6.24
CA ASN A 251 20.81 5.58 7.69
C ASN A 251 20.45 4.21 8.30
N PHE A 252 19.43 3.52 7.77
CA PHE A 252 19.06 2.20 8.27
C PHE A 252 20.17 1.16 8.07
N ARG A 253 20.81 1.12 6.90
CA ARG A 253 21.93 0.21 6.57
C ARG A 253 23.11 0.35 7.55
N THR A 254 23.35 1.54 8.05
CA THR A 254 24.45 1.83 8.98
C THR A 254 24.07 1.71 10.46
N GLY A 255 22.88 1.16 10.76
CA GLY A 255 22.36 1.05 12.14
C GLY A 255 21.91 2.39 12.73
N GLY A 256 21.53 3.33 11.86
CA GLY A 256 21.00 4.63 12.24
C GLY A 256 19.50 4.63 12.56
N ALA A 257 18.80 3.49 12.43
CA ALA A 257 17.41 3.36 12.88
C ALA A 257 17.16 1.99 13.49
N LEU A 258 16.32 1.95 14.54
CA LEU A 258 15.81 0.68 15.07
C LEU A 258 14.64 0.19 14.24
N PHE A 259 13.64 1.05 13.99
CA PHE A 259 12.45 0.76 13.21
C PHE A 259 12.42 1.58 11.92
N LEU A 260 12.14 0.94 10.80
CA LEU A 260 11.90 1.59 9.50
C LEU A 260 10.47 1.30 9.05
N VAL A 261 9.63 2.34 9.02
CA VAL A 261 8.24 2.26 8.55
C VAL A 261 8.21 2.49 7.04
N ASN A 262 8.08 1.40 6.27
CA ASN A 262 8.10 1.44 4.80
C ASN A 262 7.38 0.21 4.21
N GLY A 263 7.41 0.04 2.88
CA GLY A 263 6.88 -1.14 2.22
C GLY A 263 7.70 -2.40 2.54
N ILE A 264 7.05 -3.56 2.50
CA ILE A 264 7.71 -4.83 2.82
C ILE A 264 8.79 -5.23 1.81
N GLU A 265 8.80 -4.64 0.62
CA GLU A 265 9.86 -4.82 -0.39
C GLU A 265 11.24 -4.35 0.11
N GLU A 266 11.30 -3.48 1.09
CA GLU A 266 12.57 -3.02 1.68
C GLU A 266 13.38 -4.20 2.24
N ILE A 267 12.73 -5.25 2.72
CA ILE A 267 13.40 -6.47 3.16
C ILE A 267 14.25 -7.09 2.03
N ILE A 268 13.75 -7.05 0.79
CA ILE A 268 14.49 -7.56 -0.37
C ILE A 268 15.71 -6.67 -0.67
N ILE A 269 15.56 -5.35 -0.49
CA ILE A 269 16.64 -4.36 -0.71
C ILE A 269 17.77 -4.56 0.32
N TYR A 270 17.41 -4.95 1.54
CA TYR A 270 18.37 -5.16 2.64
C TYR A 270 18.88 -6.60 2.78
N ARG A 271 18.52 -7.51 1.87
CA ARG A 271 18.88 -8.95 1.96
C ARG A 271 20.39 -9.23 2.03
N ASP A 272 21.20 -8.36 1.44
CA ASP A 272 22.66 -8.51 1.35
C ASP A 272 23.42 -7.76 2.47
N LEU A 273 22.69 -7.18 3.44
CA LEU A 273 23.31 -6.53 4.59
C LEU A 273 23.88 -7.56 5.57
N ASP A 274 24.98 -7.16 6.22
CA ASP A 274 25.54 -7.89 7.37
C ASP A 274 24.67 -7.77 8.63
N VAL A 275 23.79 -6.75 8.69
CA VAL A 275 22.85 -6.53 9.80
C VAL A 275 21.69 -7.51 9.72
N ASP A 276 21.37 -8.15 10.85
CA ASP A 276 20.18 -9.01 10.94
C ASP A 276 18.92 -8.14 11.08
N ILE A 277 17.98 -8.33 10.15
CA ILE A 277 16.74 -7.57 10.09
C ILE A 277 15.53 -8.47 10.29
N GLY A 278 14.44 -7.89 10.75
CA GLY A 278 13.14 -8.56 10.89
C GLY A 278 11.99 -7.71 10.40
N LEU A 279 10.83 -8.34 10.25
CA LEU A 279 9.59 -7.71 9.84
C LEU A 279 8.59 -7.70 11.00
N LEU A 280 7.85 -6.62 11.12
CA LEU A 280 6.76 -6.45 12.08
C LEU A 280 5.54 -5.85 11.35
N PRO A 281 4.32 -6.09 11.83
CA PRO A 281 3.17 -5.31 11.42
C PRO A 281 3.35 -3.81 11.75
N LEU A 282 2.57 -2.94 11.13
CA LEU A 282 2.40 -1.57 11.62
C LEU A 282 1.80 -1.62 13.03
N PRO A 283 2.20 -0.71 13.96
CA PRO A 283 1.71 -0.75 15.33
C PRO A 283 0.22 -0.43 15.40
N LYS A 284 -0.48 -1.04 16.35
CA LYS A 284 -1.85 -0.69 16.70
C LYS A 284 -1.89 0.68 17.40
N TYR A 285 -3.08 1.30 17.47
CA TYR A 285 -3.29 2.52 18.24
C TYR A 285 -3.04 2.31 19.73
N ASP A 286 -3.62 1.23 20.29
CA ASP A 286 -3.53 0.82 21.68
C ASP A 286 -3.69 -0.71 21.81
N GLU A 287 -3.66 -1.22 23.03
CA GLU A 287 -3.83 -2.66 23.31
C GLU A 287 -5.29 -3.14 23.13
N GLU A 288 -6.28 -2.23 23.21
CA GLU A 288 -7.70 -2.55 23.04
C GLU A 288 -8.06 -2.80 21.56
N GLN A 289 -7.26 -2.29 20.62
CA GLN A 289 -7.47 -2.55 19.21
C GLN A 289 -7.28 -4.04 18.91
N GLU A 290 -8.35 -4.71 18.44
CA GLU A 290 -8.38 -6.17 18.25
C GLU A 290 -7.47 -6.68 17.14
N ARG A 291 -7.34 -5.93 16.02
CA ARG A 291 -6.60 -6.38 14.83
C ARG A 291 -5.65 -5.32 14.28
N PHE A 292 -4.65 -5.78 13.57
CA PHE A 292 -3.76 -4.93 12.78
C PHE A 292 -4.46 -4.46 11.49
N TYR A 293 -3.94 -3.39 10.89
CA TYR A 293 -4.38 -2.88 9.61
C TYR A 293 -3.18 -2.40 8.79
N HIS A 294 -3.10 -2.85 7.53
CA HIS A 294 -1.96 -2.58 6.65
C HIS A 294 -2.42 -2.04 5.30
N PRO A 295 -2.27 -0.74 5.04
CA PRO A 295 -2.50 -0.20 3.71
C PRO A 295 -1.34 -0.59 2.78
N PHE A 296 -1.59 -0.50 1.48
CA PHE A 296 -0.56 -0.56 0.46
C PHE A 296 -0.32 0.82 -0.16
N SER A 297 0.80 0.96 -0.89
CA SER A 297 1.16 2.21 -1.55
C SER A 297 0.27 2.50 -2.75
N THR A 298 -0.52 3.58 -2.69
CA THR A 298 -1.28 4.07 -3.85
C THR A 298 -0.39 4.68 -4.94
N TYR A 299 0.88 4.93 -4.66
CA TYR A 299 1.84 5.41 -5.66
C TYR A 299 2.36 4.29 -6.56
N TRP A 300 2.58 3.08 -6.00
CA TRP A 300 3.16 1.94 -6.71
C TRP A 300 2.14 0.91 -7.17
N ALA A 301 0.98 0.86 -6.53
CA ALA A 301 -0.06 -0.11 -6.86
C ALA A 301 -0.63 0.10 -8.26
N SER A 302 -1.15 -0.98 -8.83
CA SER A 302 -1.91 -1.00 -10.07
C SER A 302 -3.29 -1.61 -9.84
N ILE A 303 -4.27 -1.22 -10.64
CA ILE A 303 -5.65 -1.70 -10.55
C ILE A 303 -6.06 -2.33 -11.88
N ILE A 304 -6.75 -3.45 -11.82
CA ILE A 304 -7.36 -4.12 -12.96
C ILE A 304 -8.67 -3.41 -13.29
N LEU A 305 -8.81 -2.93 -14.52
CA LEU A 305 -9.98 -2.26 -15.05
C LEU A 305 -10.46 -2.95 -16.34
N ILE A 306 -11.77 -3.04 -16.53
CA ILE A 306 -12.38 -3.41 -17.82
C ILE A 306 -12.97 -2.14 -18.46
N PRO A 307 -12.70 -1.87 -19.75
CA PRO A 307 -13.31 -0.75 -20.47
C PRO A 307 -14.84 -0.83 -20.47
N ARG A 308 -15.54 0.28 -20.17
CA ARG A 308 -17.01 0.30 -20.16
C ARG A 308 -17.61 0.05 -21.57
N ASN A 309 -16.88 0.38 -22.61
CA ASN A 309 -17.29 0.17 -24.01
C ASN A 309 -16.82 -1.18 -24.60
N SER A 310 -16.32 -2.11 -23.76
CA SER A 310 -15.91 -3.43 -24.24
C SER A 310 -17.12 -4.25 -24.72
N GLU A 311 -16.97 -4.88 -25.89
CA GLU A 311 -17.96 -5.81 -26.46
C GLU A 311 -17.70 -7.26 -26.05
N THR A 312 -16.58 -7.54 -25.35
CA THR A 312 -16.09 -8.87 -24.98
C THR A 312 -16.13 -9.12 -23.48
N THR A 313 -16.98 -8.41 -22.73
CA THR A 313 -16.96 -8.40 -21.26
C THR A 313 -17.11 -9.78 -20.64
N GLU A 314 -17.95 -10.68 -21.17
CA GLU A 314 -18.13 -12.06 -20.70
C GLU A 314 -16.81 -12.85 -20.81
N PHE A 315 -16.20 -12.86 -21.99
CA PHE A 315 -14.92 -13.53 -22.23
C PHE A 315 -13.81 -12.91 -21.37
N THR A 316 -13.73 -11.58 -21.29
CA THR A 316 -12.78 -10.84 -20.47
C THR A 316 -12.93 -11.21 -18.99
N GLY A 317 -14.16 -11.30 -18.49
CA GLY A 317 -14.45 -11.72 -17.12
C GLY A 317 -13.94 -13.14 -16.83
N ALA A 318 -14.24 -14.09 -17.70
CA ALA A 318 -13.78 -15.48 -17.58
C ALA A 318 -12.23 -15.57 -17.57
N MET A 319 -11.57 -14.79 -18.44
CA MET A 319 -10.11 -14.78 -18.52
C MET A 319 -9.46 -14.13 -17.31
N LEU A 320 -9.99 -13.01 -16.81
CA LEU A 320 -9.48 -12.37 -15.60
C LEU A 320 -9.65 -13.26 -14.37
N GLU A 321 -10.78 -13.95 -14.27
CA GLU A 321 -11.02 -14.92 -13.19
C GLU A 321 -10.00 -16.06 -13.26
N ALA A 322 -9.78 -16.64 -14.44
CA ALA A 322 -8.81 -17.70 -14.65
C ALA A 322 -7.36 -17.23 -14.37
N MET A 323 -6.99 -16.03 -14.84
CA MET A 323 -5.66 -15.46 -14.61
C MET A 323 -5.38 -15.23 -13.13
N ASN A 324 -6.33 -14.67 -12.39
CA ASN A 324 -6.17 -14.42 -10.96
C ASN A 324 -6.18 -15.72 -10.16
N ALA A 325 -7.03 -16.68 -10.51
CA ALA A 325 -7.04 -18.00 -9.88
C ALA A 325 -5.72 -18.75 -10.10
N ASP A 326 -5.20 -18.82 -11.33
CA ASP A 326 -3.89 -19.43 -11.59
C ASP A 326 -2.76 -18.69 -10.84
N ALA A 327 -2.75 -17.36 -10.89
CA ALA A 327 -1.76 -16.55 -10.20
C ALA A 327 -1.75 -16.81 -8.69
N PHE A 328 -2.91 -17.00 -8.06
CA PHE A 328 -3.03 -17.29 -6.63
C PHE A 328 -2.29 -18.58 -6.24
N TYR A 329 -2.37 -19.63 -7.08
CA TYR A 329 -1.71 -20.92 -6.85
C TYR A 329 -0.31 -21.02 -7.45
N SER A 330 0.16 -20.04 -8.21
CA SER A 330 1.45 -20.07 -8.90
C SER A 330 2.31 -18.83 -8.58
N THR A 331 2.12 -17.71 -9.28
CA THR A 331 2.99 -16.53 -9.15
C THR A 331 2.97 -15.90 -7.77
N SER A 332 1.82 -15.89 -7.07
CA SER A 332 1.76 -15.43 -5.68
C SER A 332 2.55 -16.32 -4.73
N VAL A 333 2.51 -17.63 -4.91
CA VAL A 333 3.30 -18.58 -4.12
C VAL A 333 4.79 -18.32 -4.32
N VAL A 334 5.23 -18.17 -5.57
CA VAL A 334 6.65 -17.85 -5.88
C VAL A 334 7.05 -16.50 -5.27
N TYR A 335 6.19 -15.50 -5.32
CA TYR A 335 6.47 -14.20 -4.73
C TYR A 335 6.69 -14.30 -3.21
N TYR A 336 5.76 -14.93 -2.50
CA TYR A 336 5.81 -14.98 -1.04
C TYR A 336 6.83 -16.01 -0.53
N ASP A 337 6.84 -17.21 -1.07
CA ASP A 337 7.66 -18.31 -0.54
C ASP A 337 9.11 -18.24 -1.01
N VAL A 338 9.36 -17.77 -2.23
CA VAL A 338 10.70 -17.74 -2.83
C VAL A 338 11.38 -16.39 -2.63
N LEU A 339 10.68 -15.27 -2.93
CA LEU A 339 11.28 -13.95 -2.86
C LEU A 339 11.28 -13.39 -1.44
N LEU A 340 10.14 -13.34 -0.78
CA LEU A 340 10.04 -12.75 0.55
C LEU A 340 10.55 -13.73 1.62
N ALA A 341 9.93 -14.89 1.78
CA ALA A 341 10.29 -15.80 2.85
C ALA A 341 11.64 -16.49 2.63
N GLY A 342 11.95 -16.92 1.39
CA GLY A 342 13.18 -17.68 1.12
C GLY A 342 14.44 -16.86 0.98
N LYS A 343 14.38 -15.68 0.34
CA LYS A 343 15.55 -14.85 0.05
C LYS A 343 15.77 -13.70 1.03
N ALA A 344 14.71 -13.14 1.58
CA ALA A 344 14.75 -11.92 2.36
C ALA A 344 14.51 -12.12 3.86
N MET A 345 13.72 -13.11 4.26
CA MET A 345 13.44 -13.39 5.68
C MET A 345 14.18 -14.64 6.15
N ARG A 346 15.09 -14.44 7.09
CA ARG A 346 16.01 -15.48 7.61
C ARG A 346 15.45 -16.21 8.82
N ASP A 347 14.29 -15.80 9.34
CA ASP A 347 13.73 -16.37 10.55
C ASP A 347 12.22 -16.66 10.44
N PRO A 348 11.72 -17.66 11.18
CA PRO A 348 10.31 -18.01 11.21
C PRO A 348 9.41 -16.91 11.78
N ASP A 349 9.94 -16.06 12.69
CA ASP A 349 9.18 -14.99 13.32
C ASP A 349 8.80 -13.93 12.28
N SER A 350 9.73 -13.53 11.42
CA SER A 350 9.42 -12.61 10.29
C SER A 350 8.40 -13.19 9.32
N VAL A 351 8.43 -14.50 9.07
CA VAL A 351 7.43 -15.19 8.22
C VAL A 351 6.05 -15.14 8.87
N GLU A 352 5.96 -15.36 10.19
CA GLU A 352 4.72 -15.20 10.94
C GLU A 352 4.18 -13.76 10.83
N MET A 353 5.04 -12.76 11.01
CA MET A 353 4.65 -11.34 10.90
C MET A 353 4.18 -10.98 9.48
N LEU A 354 4.81 -11.52 8.45
CA LEU A 354 4.34 -11.36 7.07
C LEU A 354 2.91 -11.89 6.89
N ASN A 355 2.59 -13.04 7.49
CA ASN A 355 1.24 -13.59 7.42
C ASN A 355 0.22 -12.70 8.15
N VAL A 356 0.60 -12.08 9.29
CA VAL A 356 -0.22 -11.07 9.96
C VAL A 356 -0.48 -9.88 9.04
N ILE A 357 0.55 -9.35 8.38
CA ILE A 357 0.42 -8.22 7.44
C ILE A 357 -0.52 -8.56 6.30
N ARG A 358 -0.34 -9.72 5.65
CA ARG A 358 -1.17 -10.16 4.52
C ARG A 358 -2.63 -10.30 4.89
N SER A 359 -2.92 -10.95 6.03
CA SER A 359 -4.29 -11.22 6.47
C SER A 359 -5.03 -9.99 7.00
N SER A 360 -4.33 -8.88 7.19
CA SER A 360 -4.86 -7.62 7.72
C SER A 360 -4.70 -6.44 6.76
N ARG A 361 -4.54 -6.74 5.45
CA ARG A 361 -4.55 -5.71 4.41
C ARG A 361 -5.88 -4.98 4.38
N VAL A 362 -5.81 -3.70 4.15
CA VAL A 362 -6.96 -2.81 4.01
C VAL A 362 -6.55 -1.61 3.17
N GLN A 363 -7.55 -0.92 2.61
CA GLN A 363 -7.34 0.41 2.10
C GLN A 363 -8.40 1.35 2.68
N ASP A 364 -8.17 2.63 2.63
CA ASP A 364 -9.13 3.64 3.08
C ASP A 364 -9.70 4.37 1.86
N THR A 365 -11.02 4.58 1.83
CA THR A 365 -11.72 5.27 0.75
C THR A 365 -11.11 6.66 0.48
N GLU A 366 -10.61 7.35 1.50
CA GLU A 366 -9.91 8.63 1.34
C GLU A 366 -8.59 8.47 0.58
N LEU A 367 -7.80 7.43 0.89
CA LEU A 367 -6.56 7.17 0.13
C LEU A 367 -6.84 6.74 -1.30
N VAL A 368 -7.99 6.10 -1.55
CA VAL A 368 -8.41 5.74 -2.91
C VAL A 368 -8.81 6.98 -3.70
N TYR A 369 -9.77 7.76 -3.20
CA TYR A 369 -10.43 8.81 -3.97
C TYR A 369 -9.98 10.23 -3.65
N ASN A 370 -9.25 10.41 -2.54
CA ASN A 370 -8.70 11.70 -2.08
C ASN A 370 -9.73 12.82 -1.99
N PHE A 371 -10.91 12.53 -1.48
CA PHE A 371 -12.02 13.47 -1.39
C PHE A 371 -11.74 14.66 -0.45
N LEU A 372 -11.04 14.41 0.66
CA LEU A 372 -10.68 15.43 1.66
C LEU A 372 -9.29 16.01 1.47
N GLY A 373 -8.40 15.31 0.75
CA GLY A 373 -7.00 15.72 0.59
C GLY A 373 -6.18 15.56 1.86
N LEU A 374 -6.45 14.49 2.64
CA LEU A 374 -5.84 14.27 3.96
C LEU A 374 -4.32 14.14 3.91
N SER A 375 -3.74 13.54 2.89
CA SER A 375 -2.27 13.41 2.78
C SER A 375 -1.57 14.78 2.78
N ASN A 376 -2.13 15.75 2.07
CA ASN A 376 -1.60 17.12 2.08
C ASN A 376 -1.84 17.81 3.42
N LEU A 377 -3.01 17.57 4.04
CA LEU A 377 -3.33 18.10 5.36
C LEU A 377 -2.34 17.58 6.40
N TYR A 378 -2.09 16.27 6.45
CA TYR A 378 -1.15 15.66 7.39
C TYR A 378 0.29 16.19 7.20
N THR A 379 0.73 16.33 5.95
CA THR A 379 2.02 16.98 5.65
C THR A 379 2.05 18.42 6.21
N GLY A 380 0.95 19.15 6.09
CA GLY A 380 0.82 20.49 6.69
C GLY A 380 0.95 20.49 8.21
N LEU A 381 0.36 19.49 8.90
CA LEU A 381 0.48 19.36 10.36
C LEU A 381 1.92 19.03 10.79
N LEU A 382 2.60 18.14 10.06
CA LEU A 382 4.00 17.81 10.31
C LEU A 382 4.91 19.04 10.15
N ASN A 383 4.69 19.84 9.11
CA ASN A 383 5.43 21.08 8.89
C ASN A 383 5.16 22.15 9.97
N ALA A 384 3.95 22.17 10.52
CA ALA A 384 3.59 23.06 11.62
C ALA A 384 4.07 22.57 12.99
N GLY A 385 4.41 21.29 13.11
CA GLY A 385 4.78 20.63 14.38
C GLY A 385 3.60 20.48 15.36
N SER A 386 2.35 20.61 14.88
CA SER A 386 1.14 20.58 15.70
C SER A 386 -0.07 20.12 14.90
N ALA A 387 -0.99 19.44 15.58
CA ALA A 387 -2.29 19.05 15.03
C ALA A 387 -3.43 20.10 15.28
N ASP A 388 -3.14 21.23 15.88
CA ASP A 388 -4.15 22.24 16.31
C ASP A 388 -5.12 22.68 15.22
N THR A 389 -4.67 22.65 13.96
CA THR A 389 -5.48 23.12 12.81
C THR A 389 -6.31 22.01 12.16
N ILE A 390 -6.23 20.76 12.62
CA ILE A 390 -6.86 19.61 11.94
C ILE A 390 -8.38 19.77 11.84
N ALA A 391 -9.06 20.13 12.95
CA ALA A 391 -10.51 20.26 12.98
C ALA A 391 -11.02 21.33 12.00
N SER A 392 -10.36 22.52 11.98
CA SER A 392 -10.73 23.58 11.06
C SER A 392 -10.44 23.26 9.60
N SER A 393 -9.41 22.47 9.34
CA SER A 393 -9.06 22.00 7.99
C SER A 393 -10.05 20.98 7.47
N ILE A 394 -10.47 20.01 8.30
CA ILE A 394 -11.54 19.06 7.97
C ILE A 394 -12.83 19.81 7.66
N GLN A 395 -13.26 20.73 8.54
CA GLN A 395 -14.49 21.50 8.33
C GLN A 395 -14.48 22.30 7.01
N ARG A 396 -13.34 22.86 6.64
CA ARG A 396 -13.17 23.59 5.38
C ARG A 396 -13.28 22.67 4.16
N ASN A 397 -12.68 21.48 4.22
CA ASN A 397 -12.60 20.53 3.11
C ASN A 397 -13.86 19.70 2.97
N GLN A 398 -14.64 19.51 4.03
CA GLN A 398 -15.83 18.67 4.05
C GLN A 398 -16.82 18.98 2.92
N LYS A 399 -17.17 20.27 2.72
CA LYS A 399 -18.10 20.67 1.66
C LYS A 399 -17.59 20.41 0.25
N VAL A 400 -16.27 20.39 0.07
CA VAL A 400 -15.64 20.08 -1.21
C VAL A 400 -15.72 18.58 -1.44
N ALA A 401 -15.40 17.78 -0.42
CA ALA A 401 -15.50 16.32 -0.45
C ALA A 401 -16.93 15.86 -0.77
N GLU A 402 -17.94 16.41 -0.07
CA GLU A 402 -19.35 16.08 -0.32
C GLU A 402 -19.75 16.34 -1.79
N LYS A 403 -19.33 17.47 -2.37
CA LYS A 403 -19.60 17.78 -3.78
C LYS A 403 -18.89 16.87 -4.76
N GLN A 404 -17.66 16.43 -4.44
CA GLN A 404 -16.91 15.50 -5.27
C GLN A 404 -17.58 14.12 -5.27
N ILE A 405 -18.01 13.65 -4.10
CA ILE A 405 -18.76 12.40 -3.93
C ILE A 405 -20.07 12.47 -4.72
N GLU A 406 -20.87 13.53 -4.58
CA GLU A 406 -22.11 13.72 -5.35
C GLU A 406 -21.86 13.71 -6.86
N LYS A 407 -20.79 14.36 -7.32
CA LYS A 407 -20.44 14.37 -8.74
C LYS A 407 -20.05 12.99 -9.23
N PHE A 408 -19.28 12.24 -8.44
CA PHE A 408 -18.88 10.87 -8.77
C PHE A 408 -20.10 9.95 -8.86
N ILE A 409 -20.98 9.99 -7.86
CA ILE A 409 -22.22 9.20 -7.84
C ILE A 409 -23.05 9.42 -9.12
N LYS A 410 -23.24 10.69 -9.52
CA LYS A 410 -24.03 11.04 -10.70
C LYS A 410 -23.52 10.44 -12.00
N GLN A 411 -22.23 10.23 -12.15
CA GLN A 411 -21.65 9.66 -13.37
C GLN A 411 -22.00 8.18 -13.57
N TYR A 412 -22.46 7.52 -12.52
CA TYR A 412 -22.78 6.10 -12.52
C TYR A 412 -24.26 5.81 -12.25
N GLN A 413 -25.09 6.84 -12.14
CA GLN A 413 -26.54 6.70 -12.04
C GLN A 413 -27.24 6.63 -13.39
N ASP A 414 -26.57 7.06 -14.46
CA ASP A 414 -27.01 7.00 -15.85
C ASP A 414 -26.41 5.76 -16.57
#